data_8cba54dfb08feae30a2341c3b73b45e2
#
_entry.id   8cba54dfb08feae30a2341c3b73b45e2
#
_cell.length_a   1.000
_cell.length_b   1.000
_cell.length_c   1.000
_cell.angle_alpha   90.00
_cell.angle_beta   90.00
_cell.angle_gamma   90.00
#
_symmetry.space_group_name_H-M   'P 1'
#
loop_
_entity.id
_entity.type
_entity.pdbx_description
1 polymer ?
#
loop_
_entity_poly.entity_id
_entity_poly.type
_entity_poly.pdbx_seq_one_letter_code
_entity_poly.pdbx_strand_id
1 'polypeptide(L)'
;RLAKLGLKADELATIDDEVDELAEDEEESQQAKLKSRWAALEKVVGAEPRIASVAADLVAHFEERNKAQTGKAMVVGMSRDICVHLYNEIIQLRPDWHSADPEQGAIKIVMTGSASDKALLRPHIYSAQVKKRLEKRFKNPSDPLRMVIVRDMWLTGFDAPCVHTLYIDKPMKGHNLMQAIARVNRVF
;
A
#
# COMPACT_ATOMS: atom_id res chain seq x y z
N ARG A 1 -0.43 -11.32 -10.31
CA ARG A 1 0.63 -10.75 -11.15
C ARG A 1 1.78 -10.30 -10.26
N LEU A 2 3.01 -10.71 -10.58
CA LEU A 2 4.21 -10.31 -9.86
C LEU A 2 4.81 -9.10 -10.59
N ALA A 3 4.87 -7.94 -9.91
CA ALA A 3 5.66 -6.82 -10.38
C ALA A 3 7.14 -7.19 -10.28
N LYS A 4 7.88 -7.06 -11.38
CA LYS A 4 9.33 -7.26 -11.34
C LYS A 4 9.96 -6.10 -10.57
N LEU A 5 10.81 -6.41 -9.60
CA LEU A 5 11.72 -5.45 -9.00
C LEU A 5 12.68 -4.99 -10.11
N GLY A 6 12.54 -3.75 -10.58
CA GLY A 6 13.40 -3.16 -11.61
C GLY A 6 14.78 -2.73 -11.09
N LEU A 7 15.33 -3.48 -10.12
CA LEU A 7 16.64 -3.21 -9.53
C LEU A 7 17.73 -3.83 -10.39
N LYS A 8 18.84 -3.12 -10.51
CA LYS A 8 20.05 -3.66 -11.13
C LYS A 8 20.71 -4.64 -10.17
N ALA A 9 21.43 -5.61 -10.72
CA ALA A 9 22.10 -6.66 -9.94
C ALA A 9 23.14 -6.10 -8.95
N ASP A 10 23.76 -4.96 -9.27
CA ASP A 10 24.69 -4.23 -8.41
C ASP A 10 24.00 -3.58 -7.18
N GLU A 11 22.77 -3.11 -7.32
CA GLU A 11 21.98 -2.57 -6.20
C GLU A 11 21.55 -3.68 -5.23
N LEU A 12 21.25 -4.87 -5.73
CA LEU A 12 20.93 -6.04 -4.90
C LEU A 12 22.17 -6.55 -4.14
N ALA A 13 23.34 -6.61 -4.79
CA ALA A 13 24.59 -7.00 -4.15
C ALA A 13 24.96 -6.04 -3.01
N THR A 14 24.82 -4.72 -3.22
CA THR A 14 25.12 -3.72 -2.18
C THR A 14 24.21 -3.89 -0.95
N ILE A 15 22.94 -4.29 -1.14
CA ILE A 15 22.01 -4.54 -0.05
C ILE A 15 22.37 -5.81 0.72
N ASP A 16 22.79 -6.86 0.03
CA ASP A 16 23.25 -8.09 0.67
C ASP A 16 24.54 -7.85 1.46
N ASP A 17 25.49 -7.08 0.92
CA ASP A 17 26.73 -6.68 1.61
C ASP A 17 26.45 -5.82 2.85
N GLU A 18 25.56 -4.80 2.77
CA GLU A 18 25.15 -3.98 3.93
C GLU A 18 24.43 -4.82 5.00
N VAL A 19 23.64 -5.82 4.60
CA VAL A 19 22.97 -6.73 5.53
C VAL A 19 23.96 -7.70 6.19
N ASP A 20 24.96 -8.16 5.45
CA ASP A 20 25.97 -9.07 5.99
C ASP A 20 26.98 -8.34 6.91
N GLU A 21 27.39 -7.09 6.60
CA GLU A 21 28.20 -6.27 7.52
C GLU A 21 27.47 -6.00 8.85
N LEU A 22 26.15 -5.74 8.82
CA LEU A 22 25.33 -5.58 10.03
C LEU A 22 25.14 -6.91 10.80
N ALA A 23 25.37 -8.04 10.16
CA ALA A 23 25.28 -9.38 10.78
C ALA A 23 26.56 -9.82 11.47
N GLU A 24 27.71 -9.17 11.22
CA GLU A 24 28.99 -9.51 11.84
C GLU A 24 29.19 -8.95 13.25
N ASP A 25 28.36 -7.98 13.70
CA ASP A 25 28.36 -7.54 15.10
C ASP A 25 27.67 -8.59 16.00
N GLU A 26 28.47 -9.41 16.66
CA GLU A 26 28.05 -10.58 17.45
C GLU A 26 27.12 -10.29 18.66
N GLU A 27 26.84 -9.05 19.00
CA GLU A 27 25.98 -8.66 20.15
C GLU A 27 24.58 -8.14 19.78
N GLU A 28 24.23 -8.06 18.49
CA GLU A 28 22.89 -7.62 18.12
C GLU A 28 21.82 -8.69 18.40
N SER A 29 20.78 -8.28 19.14
CA SER A 29 19.62 -9.14 19.37
C SER A 29 18.96 -9.52 18.03
N GLN A 30 18.36 -10.71 17.93
CA GLN A 30 17.62 -11.14 16.73
C GLN A 30 16.59 -10.09 16.25
N GLN A 31 16.08 -9.26 17.16
CA GLN A 31 15.16 -8.17 16.86
C GLN A 31 15.84 -7.02 16.10
N ALA A 32 17.09 -6.70 16.40
CA ALA A 32 17.83 -5.67 15.72
C ALA A 32 18.15 -6.09 14.28
N LYS A 33 18.60 -7.34 14.09
CA LYS A 33 18.82 -7.95 12.75
C LYS A 33 17.54 -7.95 11.90
N LEU A 34 16.40 -8.27 12.50
CA LEU A 34 15.11 -8.23 11.81
C LEU A 34 14.71 -6.80 11.40
N LYS A 35 14.98 -5.81 12.27
CA LYS A 35 14.72 -4.40 11.98
C LYS A 35 15.60 -3.88 10.85
N SER A 36 16.90 -4.21 10.85
CA SER A 36 17.83 -3.83 9.78
C SER A 36 17.42 -4.41 8.43
N ARG A 37 17.13 -5.72 8.37
CA ARG A 37 16.62 -6.37 7.16
C ARG A 37 15.31 -5.74 6.65
N TRP A 38 14.42 -5.38 7.57
CA TRP A 38 13.17 -4.73 7.20
C TRP A 38 13.40 -3.33 6.65
N ALA A 39 14.33 -2.56 7.23
CA ALA A 39 14.69 -1.23 6.76
C ALA A 39 15.39 -1.27 5.39
N ALA A 40 16.29 -2.23 5.15
CA ALA A 40 16.90 -2.44 3.85
C ALA A 40 15.84 -2.79 2.78
N LEU A 41 14.94 -3.73 3.08
CA LEU A 41 13.85 -4.08 2.19
C LEU A 41 12.92 -2.89 1.91
N GLU A 42 12.65 -2.04 2.90
CA GLU A 42 11.82 -0.84 2.73
C GLU A 42 12.45 0.16 1.75
N LYS A 43 13.79 0.36 1.79
CA LYS A 43 14.50 1.19 0.82
C LYS A 43 14.32 0.67 -0.61
N VAL A 44 14.46 -0.64 -0.81
CA VAL A 44 14.28 -1.28 -2.11
C VAL A 44 12.86 -1.17 -2.62
N VAL A 45 11.88 -1.49 -1.78
CA VAL A 45 10.45 -1.42 -2.11
C VAL A 45 10.03 0.03 -2.38
N GLY A 46 10.63 0.99 -1.67
CA GLY A 46 10.38 2.43 -1.76
C GLY A 46 11.14 3.16 -2.87
N ALA A 47 11.97 2.47 -3.67
CA ALA A 47 12.71 3.10 -4.76
C ALA A 47 11.76 3.74 -5.80
N GLU A 48 11.98 5.02 -6.14
CA GLU A 48 11.11 5.79 -7.03
C GLU A 48 10.81 5.09 -8.36
N PRO A 49 11.80 4.55 -9.11
CA PRO A 49 11.53 3.87 -10.37
C PRO A 49 10.62 2.65 -10.20
N ARG A 50 10.77 1.93 -9.09
CA ARG A 50 9.91 0.79 -8.76
C ARG A 50 8.49 1.25 -8.46
N ILE A 51 8.31 2.26 -7.63
CA ILE A 51 6.98 2.79 -7.26
C ILE A 51 6.25 3.28 -8.50
N ALA A 52 6.92 4.00 -9.39
CA ALA A 52 6.35 4.46 -10.66
C ALA A 52 5.91 3.28 -11.55
N SER A 53 6.73 2.24 -11.66
CA SER A 53 6.39 1.02 -12.42
C SER A 53 5.20 0.29 -11.79
N VAL A 54 5.17 0.15 -10.47
CA VAL A 54 4.06 -0.49 -9.74
C VAL A 54 2.77 0.32 -9.91
N ALA A 55 2.83 1.65 -9.82
CA ALA A 55 1.69 2.52 -10.03
C ALA A 55 1.10 2.36 -11.44
N ALA A 56 1.95 2.34 -12.47
CA ALA A 56 1.51 2.17 -13.85
C ALA A 56 0.84 0.79 -14.08
N ASP A 57 1.45 -0.29 -13.59
CA ASP A 57 0.90 -1.64 -13.70
C ASP A 57 -0.42 -1.79 -12.93
N LEU A 58 -0.49 -1.20 -11.74
CA LEU A 58 -1.67 -1.23 -10.89
C LEU A 58 -2.85 -0.49 -11.54
N VAL A 59 -2.61 0.72 -12.07
CA VAL A 59 -3.65 1.51 -12.75
C VAL A 59 -4.14 0.77 -13.99
N ALA A 60 -3.23 0.29 -14.85
CA ALA A 60 -3.58 -0.43 -16.07
C ALA A 60 -4.39 -1.70 -15.76
N HIS A 61 -3.95 -2.50 -14.78
CA HIS A 61 -4.66 -3.72 -14.38
C HIS A 61 -6.02 -3.42 -13.75
N PHE A 62 -6.12 -2.38 -12.91
CA PHE A 62 -7.39 -2.00 -12.29
C PHE A 62 -8.41 -1.52 -13.32
N GLU A 63 -8.00 -0.69 -14.28
CA GLU A 63 -8.87 -0.21 -15.35
C GLU A 63 -9.33 -1.34 -16.26
N GLU A 64 -8.42 -2.24 -16.65
CA GLU A 64 -8.78 -3.40 -17.48
C GLU A 64 -9.76 -4.33 -16.78
N ARG A 65 -9.52 -4.59 -15.49
CA ARG A 65 -10.42 -5.43 -14.68
C ARG A 65 -11.80 -4.79 -14.54
N ASN A 66 -11.88 -3.47 -14.38
CA ASN A 66 -13.16 -2.76 -14.25
C ASN A 66 -13.96 -2.68 -15.55
N LYS A 67 -13.36 -2.92 -16.71
CA LYS A 67 -14.11 -3.10 -17.98
C LYS A 67 -14.93 -4.40 -17.97
N ALA A 68 -14.38 -5.46 -17.40
CA ALA A 68 -15.04 -6.74 -17.30
C ALA A 68 -16.06 -6.81 -16.16
N GLN A 69 -15.69 -6.27 -15.00
CA GLN A 69 -16.52 -6.27 -13.79
C GLN A 69 -16.21 -5.04 -12.94
N THR A 70 -17.20 -4.16 -12.78
CA THR A 70 -17.07 -2.98 -11.93
C THR A 70 -16.90 -3.37 -10.48
N GLY A 71 -15.89 -2.81 -9.82
CA GLY A 71 -15.65 -3.06 -8.39
C GLY A 71 -14.53 -2.18 -7.85
N LYS A 72 -14.25 -2.36 -6.57
CA LYS A 72 -13.29 -1.55 -5.83
C LYS A 72 -12.00 -2.33 -5.57
N ALA A 73 -10.91 -1.58 -5.35
CA ALA A 73 -9.62 -2.15 -5.04
C ALA A 73 -9.06 -1.62 -3.73
N MET A 74 -8.39 -2.49 -2.99
CA MET A 74 -7.57 -2.13 -1.84
C MET A 74 -6.11 -2.41 -2.17
N VAL A 75 -5.25 -1.46 -1.86
CA VAL A 75 -3.79 -1.57 -2.04
C VAL A 75 -3.13 -1.57 -0.67
N VAL A 76 -2.29 -2.55 -0.41
CA VAL A 76 -1.57 -2.70 0.86
C VAL A 76 -0.11 -2.37 0.64
N GLY A 77 0.35 -1.23 1.16
CA GLY A 77 1.75 -0.81 1.07
C GLY A 77 2.57 -1.19 2.31
N MET A 78 3.89 -1.23 2.13
CA MET A 78 4.82 -1.66 3.18
C MET A 78 4.97 -0.63 4.30
N SER A 79 5.05 0.66 3.97
CA SER A 79 5.13 1.76 4.94
C SER A 79 4.20 2.92 4.57
N ARG A 80 4.00 3.85 5.51
CA ARG A 80 3.17 5.03 5.28
C ARG A 80 3.77 5.95 4.20
N ASP A 81 5.09 6.11 4.21
CA ASP A 81 5.81 6.89 3.21
C ASP A 81 5.62 6.29 1.81
N ILE A 82 5.81 4.97 1.67
CA ILE A 82 5.58 4.24 0.41
C ILE A 82 4.13 4.37 -0.07
N CYS A 83 3.15 4.28 0.84
CA CYS A 83 1.74 4.50 0.49
C CYS A 83 1.50 5.89 -0.13
N VAL A 84 2.15 6.94 0.40
CA VAL A 84 2.02 8.30 -0.15
C VAL A 84 2.75 8.44 -1.47
N HIS A 85 3.96 7.89 -1.61
CA HIS A 85 4.68 7.90 -2.89
C HIS A 85 3.88 7.18 -3.97
N LEU A 86 3.35 5.99 -3.67
CA LEU A 86 2.49 5.25 -4.60
C LEU A 86 1.22 6.04 -4.98
N TYR A 87 0.58 6.69 -4.00
CA TYR A 87 -0.56 7.57 -4.25
C TYR A 87 -0.19 8.70 -5.21
N ASN A 88 0.95 9.36 -4.98
CA ASN A 88 1.41 10.47 -5.80
C ASN A 88 1.67 10.03 -7.26
N GLU A 89 2.30 8.88 -7.47
CA GLU A 89 2.49 8.32 -8.82
C GLU A 89 1.15 7.98 -9.49
N ILE A 90 0.21 7.40 -8.75
CA ILE A 90 -1.13 7.09 -9.30
C ILE A 90 -1.86 8.37 -9.73
N ILE A 91 -1.84 9.44 -8.93
CA ILE A 91 -2.53 10.69 -9.29
C ILE A 91 -1.82 11.49 -10.38
N GLN A 92 -0.53 11.27 -10.62
CA GLN A 92 0.13 11.78 -11.84
C GLN A 92 -0.40 11.09 -13.09
N LEU A 93 -0.65 9.78 -13.03
CA LEU A 93 -1.24 9.01 -14.14
C LEU A 93 -2.74 9.29 -14.31
N ARG A 94 -3.45 9.58 -13.23
CA ARG A 94 -4.90 9.82 -13.17
C ARG A 94 -5.23 11.01 -12.26
N PRO A 95 -5.00 12.24 -12.73
CA PRO A 95 -5.25 13.44 -11.92
C PRO A 95 -6.72 13.60 -11.50
N ASP A 96 -7.63 13.10 -12.30
CA ASP A 96 -9.07 13.08 -12.05
C ASP A 96 -9.49 12.21 -10.86
N TRP A 97 -8.62 11.30 -10.41
CA TRP A 97 -8.89 10.49 -9.22
C TRP A 97 -8.61 11.23 -7.92
N HIS A 98 -7.81 12.29 -7.99
CA HIS A 98 -7.41 13.07 -6.82
C HIS A 98 -8.54 14.02 -6.36
N SER A 99 -8.66 14.20 -5.05
CA SER A 99 -9.34 15.32 -4.41
C SER A 99 -8.74 15.53 -3.02
N ALA A 100 -8.53 16.78 -2.63
CA ALA A 100 -8.13 17.14 -1.27
C ALA A 100 -9.30 16.96 -0.28
N ASP A 101 -10.55 17.07 -0.76
CA ASP A 101 -11.74 16.82 0.03
C ASP A 101 -11.90 15.32 0.31
N PRO A 102 -11.97 14.87 1.58
CA PRO A 102 -12.20 13.47 1.91
C PRO A 102 -13.55 12.91 1.42
N GLU A 103 -14.52 13.78 1.15
CA GLU A 103 -15.84 13.37 0.62
C GLU A 103 -15.84 13.20 -0.91
N GLN A 104 -14.72 13.51 -1.58
CA GLN A 104 -14.59 13.43 -3.04
C GLN A 104 -13.38 12.60 -3.46
N GLY A 105 -13.25 12.40 -4.78
CA GLY A 105 -12.15 11.67 -5.40
C GLY A 105 -12.35 10.15 -5.39
N ALA A 106 -11.65 9.51 -6.33
CA ALA A 106 -11.73 8.07 -6.59
C ALA A 106 -10.68 7.26 -5.81
N ILE A 107 -9.63 7.93 -5.27
CA ILE A 107 -8.56 7.30 -4.49
C ILE A 107 -8.32 8.04 -3.18
N LYS A 108 -8.08 7.30 -2.10
CA LYS A 108 -7.70 7.83 -0.78
C LYS A 108 -6.68 6.92 -0.10
N ILE A 109 -5.86 7.53 0.77
CA ILE A 109 -5.03 6.76 1.71
C ILE A 109 -5.74 6.73 3.07
N VAL A 110 -5.74 5.58 3.72
CA VAL A 110 -6.26 5.44 5.09
C VAL A 110 -5.16 4.90 5.98
N MET A 111 -4.70 5.73 6.91
CA MET A 111 -3.61 5.39 7.82
C MET A 111 -3.82 5.98 9.21
N THR A 112 -3.08 5.47 10.19
CA THR A 112 -2.97 6.07 11.52
C THR A 112 -1.99 7.23 11.49
N GLY A 113 -2.32 8.32 12.21
CA GLY A 113 -1.43 9.46 12.39
C GLY A 113 -0.69 9.44 13.71
N SER A 114 0.41 10.19 13.77
CA SER A 114 1.19 10.48 14.96
C SER A 114 1.51 11.98 15.03
N ALA A 115 1.72 12.50 16.22
CA ALA A 115 2.11 13.90 16.41
C ALA A 115 3.47 14.25 15.75
N SER A 116 4.33 13.25 15.56
CA SER A 116 5.65 13.38 14.93
C SER A 116 5.64 13.15 13.41
N ASP A 117 4.47 13.10 12.77
CA ASP A 117 4.39 12.79 11.35
C ASP A 117 5.00 13.87 10.46
N LYS A 118 5.76 13.42 9.45
CA LYS A 118 6.37 14.27 8.42
C LYS A 118 5.29 15.04 7.65
N ALA A 119 5.66 16.20 7.10
CA ALA A 119 4.77 17.01 6.27
C ALA A 119 4.11 16.24 5.13
N LEU A 120 4.84 15.30 4.52
CA LEU A 120 4.36 14.42 3.45
C LEU A 120 3.11 13.61 3.85
N LEU A 121 3.01 13.17 5.09
CA LEU A 121 1.91 12.32 5.57
C LEU A 121 0.67 13.11 5.97
N ARG A 122 0.85 14.36 6.42
CA ARG A 122 -0.20 15.18 7.03
C ARG A 122 -1.48 15.32 6.18
N PRO A 123 -1.44 15.50 4.86
CA PRO A 123 -2.64 15.60 4.03
C PRO A 123 -3.54 14.34 4.06
N HIS A 124 -2.97 13.20 4.47
CA HIS A 124 -3.64 11.90 4.50
C HIS A 124 -3.98 11.42 5.92
N ILE A 125 -3.71 12.24 6.94
CA ILE A 125 -4.06 11.94 8.33
C ILE A 125 -5.45 12.47 8.64
N TYR A 126 -6.40 11.58 8.72
CA TYR A 126 -7.78 11.91 8.97
C TYR A 126 -8.20 11.64 10.42
N SER A 127 -9.15 12.42 10.93
CA SER A 127 -9.79 12.16 12.21
C SER A 127 -10.57 10.83 12.19
N ALA A 128 -10.91 10.29 13.35
CA ALA A 128 -11.70 9.06 13.44
C ALA A 128 -13.06 9.19 12.72
N GLN A 129 -13.69 10.37 12.82
CA GLN A 129 -14.97 10.63 12.14
C GLN A 129 -14.83 10.62 10.61
N VAL A 130 -13.79 11.26 10.08
CA VAL A 130 -13.50 11.25 8.63
C VAL A 130 -13.18 9.82 8.15
N LYS A 131 -12.38 9.06 8.91
CA LYS A 131 -12.11 7.64 8.58
C LYS A 131 -13.38 6.80 8.53
N LYS A 132 -14.34 7.00 9.45
CA LYS A 132 -15.65 6.33 9.39
C LYS A 132 -16.47 6.72 8.14
N ARG A 133 -16.40 7.98 7.70
CA ARG A 133 -17.05 8.40 6.45
C ARG A 133 -16.36 7.75 5.23
N LEU A 134 -15.04 7.76 5.17
CA LEU A 134 -14.29 7.06 4.12
C LEU A 134 -14.63 5.56 4.09
N GLU A 135 -14.78 4.92 5.24
CA GLU A 135 -15.22 3.53 5.33
C GLU A 135 -16.62 3.33 4.71
N LYS A 136 -17.59 4.19 5.05
CA LYS A 136 -18.94 4.14 4.46
C LYS A 136 -18.91 4.34 2.95
N ARG A 137 -18.14 5.34 2.46
CA ARG A 137 -17.95 5.59 1.05
C ARG A 137 -17.36 4.37 0.35
N PHE A 138 -16.33 3.76 0.93
CA PHE A 138 -15.65 2.62 0.33
C PHE A 138 -16.51 1.35 0.33
N LYS A 139 -17.36 1.15 1.32
CA LYS A 139 -18.35 0.05 1.37
C LYS A 139 -19.55 0.23 0.43
N ASN A 140 -19.84 1.45 0.01
CA ASN A 140 -20.93 1.72 -0.92
C ASN A 140 -20.48 1.47 -2.36
N PRO A 141 -21.00 0.45 -3.07
CA PRO A 141 -20.58 0.13 -4.44
C PRO A 141 -20.81 1.28 -5.42
N SER A 142 -21.80 2.14 -5.19
CA SER A 142 -22.14 3.27 -6.06
C SER A 142 -21.30 4.53 -5.78
N ASP A 143 -20.51 4.58 -4.71
CA ASP A 143 -19.67 5.74 -4.40
C ASP A 143 -18.47 5.80 -5.35
N PRO A 144 -18.09 6.98 -5.87
CA PRO A 144 -16.95 7.16 -6.74
C PRO A 144 -15.59 6.80 -6.11
N LEU A 145 -15.47 6.64 -4.79
CA LEU A 145 -14.28 6.13 -4.14
C LEU A 145 -14.07 4.66 -4.51
N ARG A 146 -13.18 4.41 -5.47
CA ARG A 146 -12.92 3.08 -6.04
C ARG A 146 -11.66 2.40 -5.52
N MET A 147 -10.70 3.19 -5.01
CA MET A 147 -9.42 2.64 -4.56
C MET A 147 -9.03 3.23 -3.21
N VAL A 148 -8.53 2.37 -2.32
CA VAL A 148 -7.99 2.80 -1.03
C VAL A 148 -6.62 2.18 -0.85
N ILE A 149 -5.65 3.02 -0.45
CA ILE A 149 -4.30 2.58 -0.08
C ILE A 149 -4.23 2.53 1.45
N VAL A 150 -3.78 1.41 1.98
CA VAL A 150 -3.63 1.17 3.42
C VAL A 150 -2.25 0.56 3.72
N ARG A 151 -1.78 0.70 4.95
CA ARG A 151 -0.64 -0.07 5.45
C ARG A 151 -1.08 -1.32 6.20
N ASP A 152 -1.86 -1.13 7.27
CA ASP A 152 -2.34 -2.19 8.16
C ASP A 152 -3.84 -2.04 8.49
N MET A 153 -4.37 -0.82 8.38
CA MET A 153 -5.79 -0.55 8.63
C MET A 153 -6.69 -1.29 7.65
N TRP A 154 -7.82 -1.75 8.14
CA TRP A 154 -8.83 -2.48 7.37
C TRP A 154 -8.40 -3.87 6.87
N LEU A 155 -7.19 -4.33 7.19
CA LEU A 155 -6.78 -5.70 6.90
C LEU A 155 -7.44 -6.70 7.86
N THR A 156 -7.82 -6.24 9.06
CA THR A 156 -8.55 -7.03 10.05
C THR A 156 -9.87 -6.33 10.40
N GLY A 157 -10.94 -7.10 10.62
CA GLY A 157 -12.24 -6.55 11.06
C GLY A 157 -13.02 -5.72 10.04
N PHE A 158 -12.50 -5.49 8.83
CA PHE A 158 -13.15 -4.70 7.78
C PHE A 158 -13.86 -5.63 6.78
N ASP A 159 -15.14 -5.37 6.54
CA ASP A 159 -15.96 -6.10 5.56
C ASP A 159 -16.45 -5.14 4.47
N ALA A 160 -16.03 -5.39 3.24
CA ALA A 160 -16.43 -4.62 2.06
C ALA A 160 -16.64 -5.54 0.86
N PRO A 161 -17.85 -6.06 0.67
CA PRO A 161 -18.17 -6.98 -0.42
C PRO A 161 -17.87 -6.45 -1.82
N CYS A 162 -17.92 -5.13 -2.01
CA CYS A 162 -17.60 -4.50 -3.30
C CYS A 162 -16.11 -4.46 -3.66
N VAL A 163 -15.21 -4.89 -2.75
CA VAL A 163 -13.78 -4.97 -3.01
C VAL A 163 -13.47 -6.31 -3.69
N HIS A 164 -13.30 -6.27 -4.99
CA HIS A 164 -13.00 -7.47 -5.79
C HIS A 164 -11.50 -7.64 -6.09
N THR A 165 -10.66 -6.65 -5.76
CA THR A 165 -9.22 -6.71 -6.03
C THR A 165 -8.42 -6.24 -4.82
N LEU A 166 -7.45 -7.05 -4.44
CA LEU A 166 -6.47 -6.72 -3.41
C LEU A 166 -5.08 -6.74 -4.04
N TYR A 167 -4.40 -5.61 -3.98
CA TYR A 167 -3.00 -5.49 -4.36
C TYR A 167 -2.15 -5.48 -3.11
N ILE A 168 -1.17 -6.37 -3.04
CA ILE A 168 -0.28 -6.48 -1.88
C ILE A 168 1.13 -6.10 -2.32
N ASP A 169 1.59 -4.93 -1.89
CA ASP A 169 2.93 -4.41 -2.11
C ASP A 169 3.71 -4.36 -0.79
N LYS A 170 3.69 -5.49 -0.08
CA LYS A 170 4.50 -5.70 1.11
C LYS A 170 4.69 -7.19 1.37
N PRO A 171 5.80 -7.62 2.01
CA PRO A 171 5.95 -8.99 2.43
C PRO A 171 4.90 -9.37 3.47
N MET A 172 4.09 -10.39 3.17
CA MET A 172 3.11 -10.94 4.08
C MET A 172 3.24 -12.45 4.12
N LYS A 173 3.16 -13.04 5.31
CA LYS A 173 3.27 -14.49 5.52
C LYS A 173 2.20 -14.99 6.48
N GLY A 174 1.87 -16.29 6.37
CA GLY A 174 1.02 -17.01 7.33
C GLY A 174 -0.36 -16.37 7.52
N HIS A 175 -0.75 -16.22 8.77
CA HIS A 175 -2.08 -15.78 9.16
C HIS A 175 -2.49 -14.41 8.58
N ASN A 176 -1.57 -13.44 8.54
CA ASN A 176 -1.86 -12.10 8.02
C ASN A 176 -2.19 -12.13 6.53
N LEU A 177 -1.48 -12.95 5.75
CA LEU A 177 -1.76 -13.13 4.32
C LEU A 177 -3.12 -13.82 4.11
N MET A 178 -3.39 -14.87 4.87
CA MET A 178 -4.68 -15.58 4.79
C MET A 178 -5.86 -14.69 5.17
N GLN A 179 -5.71 -13.85 6.19
CA GLN A 179 -6.74 -12.88 6.54
C GLN A 179 -6.98 -11.84 5.44
N ALA A 180 -5.92 -11.34 4.79
CA ALA A 180 -6.06 -10.40 3.68
C ALA A 180 -6.78 -11.05 2.47
N ILE A 181 -6.42 -12.29 2.11
CA ILE A 181 -7.04 -13.04 1.01
C ILE A 181 -8.52 -13.32 1.31
N ALA A 182 -8.86 -13.73 2.54
CA ALA A 182 -10.23 -14.03 2.94
C ALA A 182 -11.20 -12.84 2.80
N ARG A 183 -10.66 -11.59 2.71
CA ARG A 183 -11.46 -10.37 2.49
C ARG A 183 -12.00 -10.26 1.08
N VAL A 184 -11.27 -10.75 0.10
CA VAL A 184 -11.57 -10.59 -1.32
C VAL A 184 -12.24 -11.85 -1.88
N ASN A 185 -12.10 -12.98 -1.19
CA ASN A 185 -12.60 -14.28 -1.66
C ASN A 185 -14.03 -14.59 -1.13
N ARG A 186 -14.85 -13.55 -0.91
CA ARG A 186 -16.27 -13.75 -0.63
C ARG A 186 -17.01 -13.91 -1.94
N VAL A 187 -17.40 -15.14 -2.22
CA VAL A 187 -18.31 -15.49 -3.32
C VAL A 187 -19.68 -14.86 -3.00
N PHE A 188 -20.22 -14.10 -3.93
CA PHE A 188 -21.59 -13.64 -3.92
C PHE A 188 -22.51 -14.74 -4.41
#